data_e34c5eccd218920ba609e6c0cc142d7a
#
_entry.id   e34c5eccd218920ba609e6c0cc142d7a
#
_cell.length_a   1.000
_cell.length_b   1.000
_cell.length_c   1.000
_cell.angle_alpha   90.00
_cell.angle_beta   90.00
_cell.angle_gamma   90.00
#
_symmetry.space_group_name_H-M   'P 1'
#
loop_
_entity.id
_entity.type
_entity.pdbx_description
1 polymer ?
#
loop_
_entity_poly.entity_id
_entity_poly.type
_entity_poly.pdbx_seq_one_letter_code
_entity_poly.pdbx_strand_id
1 'polypeptide(L)'
;HPDWFQHRSDGSIRYAENPPKEYQDIYPFDFESKDWRALWAELKSVFEYWIGQGVTLFRVDNPHTKPFAFWEWLMAELHRDYPEVILLAEAFTRPKIMDHLARIGFSQSYTYFTWRNSKRELTEYMTELTKTEVAEYFRPNLWPNTPDILHAYLQQGGRPAFAARLVLAATLAANYGIYGPAYELADNKPLTPGSEEYLNSEKYEIRQWDIERSDSLRELIKRVNMSRRANPALQSNRGLVFHDIENDRLLCYSKATDDKDNVVLIIVNLDPFNAQSGWTALNLNALGLSPGQTYVAHDLLTGTQHVWKDERNFVEISPRRQPAHLFVIDCKGAS
;
A
#
# COMPACT_ATOMS: atom_id res chain seq x y z
N HIS A 1 -37.32 -8.30 3.60
CA HIS A 1 -36.78 -9.51 4.27
C HIS A 1 -36.25 -9.18 5.67
N PRO A 2 -37.11 -8.97 6.69
CA PRO A 2 -36.66 -8.71 8.07
C PRO A 2 -35.81 -9.85 8.66
N ASP A 3 -36.10 -11.07 8.25
CA ASP A 3 -35.42 -12.31 8.64
C ASP A 3 -33.98 -12.45 8.10
N TRP A 4 -33.55 -11.56 7.23
CA TRP A 4 -32.17 -11.50 6.77
C TRP A 4 -31.24 -10.71 7.70
N PHE A 5 -31.80 -10.01 8.70
CA PHE A 5 -31.03 -9.22 9.64
C PHE A 5 -30.87 -9.94 10.99
N GLN A 6 -29.78 -9.64 11.68
CA GLN A 6 -29.59 -10.13 13.05
C GLN A 6 -30.51 -9.40 14.01
N HIS A 7 -31.12 -10.14 14.91
CA HIS A 7 -32.04 -9.59 15.91
C HIS A 7 -31.52 -9.80 17.34
N ARG A 8 -31.91 -8.90 18.23
CA ARG A 8 -31.75 -9.06 19.68
C ARG A 8 -32.84 -9.92 20.24
N SER A 9 -32.69 -10.32 21.51
CA SER A 9 -33.67 -11.15 22.21
C SER A 9 -35.04 -10.50 22.38
N ASP A 10 -35.11 -9.17 22.31
CA ASP A 10 -36.34 -8.37 22.34
C ASP A 10 -37.01 -8.22 20.97
N GLY A 11 -36.42 -8.80 19.91
CA GLY A 11 -36.93 -8.74 18.54
C GLY A 11 -36.49 -7.49 17.75
N SER A 12 -35.78 -6.58 18.37
CA SER A 12 -35.19 -5.43 17.63
C SER A 12 -34.03 -5.85 16.72
N ILE A 13 -33.85 -5.16 15.62
CA ILE A 13 -32.69 -5.40 14.73
C ILE A 13 -31.39 -4.97 15.45
N ARG A 14 -30.39 -5.84 15.41
CA ARG A 14 -29.07 -5.58 15.97
C ARG A 14 -28.32 -4.61 15.07
N TYR A 15 -27.57 -3.65 15.64
CA TYR A 15 -26.59 -2.86 14.91
C TYR A 15 -25.19 -3.50 14.98
N ALA A 16 -24.29 -3.11 14.09
CA ALA A 16 -22.94 -3.63 14.04
C ALA A 16 -22.10 -3.12 15.22
N GLU A 17 -21.28 -4.01 15.78
CA GLU A 17 -20.38 -3.73 16.88
C GLU A 17 -18.99 -4.27 16.55
N ASN A 18 -17.97 -3.45 16.85
CA ASN A 18 -16.56 -3.86 16.85
C ASN A 18 -15.92 -3.21 18.09
N PRO A 19 -16.09 -3.82 19.28
CA PRO A 19 -15.74 -3.18 20.53
C PRO A 19 -14.34 -2.58 20.56
N PRO A 20 -14.19 -1.35 21.09
CA PRO A 20 -15.20 -0.55 21.79
C PRO A 20 -16.14 0.28 20.89
N LYS A 21 -16.08 0.12 19.55
CA LYS A 21 -16.91 0.89 18.61
C LYS A 21 -18.28 0.24 18.40
N GLU A 22 -19.31 1.09 18.32
CA GLU A 22 -20.68 0.75 17.98
C GLU A 22 -21.09 1.53 16.74
N TYR A 23 -21.66 0.85 15.74
CA TYR A 23 -22.10 1.45 14.47
C TYR A 23 -23.61 1.35 14.35
N GLN A 24 -24.33 2.30 14.99
CA GLN A 24 -25.78 2.27 15.10
C GLN A 24 -26.51 2.48 13.75
N ASP A 25 -25.80 2.90 12.73
CA ASP A 25 -26.27 3.09 11.36
C ASP A 25 -26.02 1.88 10.45
N ILE A 26 -25.38 0.81 10.95
CA ILE A 26 -25.07 -0.40 10.20
C ILE A 26 -25.83 -1.59 10.80
N TYR A 27 -26.65 -2.26 9.98
CA TYR A 27 -27.41 -3.44 10.37
C TYR A 27 -26.80 -4.70 9.74
N PRO A 28 -26.18 -5.59 10.54
CA PRO A 28 -25.56 -6.81 10.02
C PRO A 28 -26.61 -7.81 9.53
N PHE A 29 -26.32 -8.42 8.38
CA PHE A 29 -27.08 -9.54 7.90
C PHE A 29 -26.82 -10.80 8.71
N ASP A 30 -27.84 -11.65 8.79
CA ASP A 30 -27.74 -13.01 9.30
C ASP A 30 -27.44 -13.98 8.15
N PHE A 31 -26.15 -14.23 7.92
CA PHE A 31 -25.68 -15.12 6.85
C PHE A 31 -26.07 -16.58 7.05
N GLU A 32 -26.58 -16.94 8.24
CA GLU A 32 -27.06 -18.28 8.60
C GLU A 32 -28.57 -18.32 8.77
N SER A 33 -29.29 -17.27 8.34
CA SER A 33 -30.76 -17.23 8.33
C SER A 33 -31.36 -18.43 7.60
N LYS A 34 -32.63 -18.75 7.86
CA LYS A 34 -33.30 -19.87 7.18
C LYS A 34 -33.29 -19.72 5.65
N ASP A 35 -33.28 -18.49 5.16
CA ASP A 35 -33.26 -18.14 3.74
C ASP A 35 -31.89 -17.65 3.26
N TRP A 36 -30.81 -18.12 3.88
CA TRP A 36 -29.45 -17.67 3.58
C TRP A 36 -29.05 -17.77 2.10
N ARG A 37 -29.59 -18.77 1.38
CA ARG A 37 -29.29 -18.91 -0.06
C ARG A 37 -29.82 -17.76 -0.89
N ALA A 38 -31.04 -17.31 -0.59
CA ALA A 38 -31.60 -16.14 -1.27
C ALA A 38 -30.86 -14.85 -0.89
N LEU A 39 -30.51 -14.69 0.39
CA LEU A 39 -29.65 -13.57 0.83
C LEU A 39 -28.30 -13.55 0.09
N TRP A 40 -27.61 -14.69 0.00
CA TRP A 40 -26.33 -14.76 -0.68
C TRP A 40 -26.45 -14.45 -2.18
N ALA A 41 -27.50 -14.96 -2.84
CA ALA A 41 -27.77 -14.67 -4.24
C ALA A 41 -28.07 -13.18 -4.45
N GLU A 42 -28.82 -12.55 -3.55
CA GLU A 42 -29.09 -11.11 -3.60
C GLU A 42 -27.81 -10.29 -3.43
N LEU A 43 -26.95 -10.67 -2.47
CA LEU A 43 -25.65 -9.99 -2.30
C LEU A 43 -24.74 -10.17 -3.53
N LYS A 44 -24.75 -11.33 -4.19
CA LYS A 44 -24.05 -11.54 -5.47
C LYS A 44 -24.61 -10.60 -6.54
N SER A 45 -25.93 -10.45 -6.63
CA SER A 45 -26.58 -9.62 -7.65
C SER A 45 -26.15 -8.15 -7.55
N VAL A 46 -25.76 -7.66 -6.37
CA VAL A 46 -25.19 -6.31 -6.19
C VAL A 46 -23.85 -6.18 -6.93
N PHE A 47 -22.97 -7.18 -6.84
CA PHE A 47 -21.73 -7.18 -7.61
C PHE A 47 -22.02 -7.26 -9.11
N GLU A 48 -22.91 -8.15 -9.53
CA GLU A 48 -23.28 -8.33 -10.94
C GLU A 48 -23.89 -7.06 -11.53
N TYR A 49 -24.71 -6.35 -10.77
CA TYR A 49 -25.26 -5.05 -11.20
C TYR A 49 -24.15 -4.05 -11.52
N TRP A 50 -23.16 -3.89 -10.61
CA TRP A 50 -22.07 -2.94 -10.81
C TRP A 50 -21.10 -3.40 -11.89
N ILE A 51 -20.85 -4.71 -12.01
CA ILE A 51 -20.09 -5.27 -13.13
C ILE A 51 -20.77 -4.91 -14.45
N GLY A 52 -22.09 -5.06 -14.54
CA GLY A 52 -22.88 -4.65 -15.69
C GLY A 52 -22.80 -3.15 -16.00
N GLN A 53 -22.49 -2.30 -15.00
CA GLN A 53 -22.19 -0.87 -15.20
C GLN A 53 -20.72 -0.60 -15.56
N GLY A 54 -19.88 -1.62 -15.68
CA GLY A 54 -18.46 -1.51 -16.05
C GLY A 54 -17.48 -1.43 -14.88
N VAL A 55 -17.93 -1.68 -13.64
CA VAL A 55 -17.03 -1.74 -12.47
C VAL A 55 -16.35 -3.09 -12.45
N THR A 56 -15.03 -3.10 -12.48
CA THR A 56 -14.20 -4.33 -12.45
C THR A 56 -13.30 -4.44 -11.24
N LEU A 57 -13.26 -3.42 -10.36
CA LEU A 57 -12.47 -3.42 -9.14
C LEU A 57 -13.36 -3.01 -7.95
N PHE A 58 -13.44 -3.88 -6.94
CA PHE A 58 -14.22 -3.67 -5.74
C PHE A 58 -13.31 -3.66 -4.50
N ARG A 59 -13.40 -2.62 -3.72
CA ARG A 59 -12.87 -2.60 -2.36
C ARG A 59 -13.96 -3.11 -1.42
N VAL A 60 -13.66 -4.16 -0.70
CA VAL A 60 -14.57 -4.79 0.26
C VAL A 60 -14.19 -4.36 1.67
N ASP A 61 -15.10 -3.63 2.30
CA ASP A 61 -14.97 -3.14 3.66
C ASP A 61 -15.11 -4.27 4.68
N ASN A 62 -14.12 -4.41 5.56
CA ASN A 62 -14.12 -5.34 6.68
C ASN A 62 -14.64 -6.77 6.33
N PRO A 63 -14.10 -7.44 5.28
CA PRO A 63 -14.58 -8.78 4.90
C PRO A 63 -14.41 -9.81 6.01
N HIS A 64 -13.48 -9.63 6.93
CA HIS A 64 -13.25 -10.52 8.06
C HIS A 64 -14.40 -10.54 9.09
N THR A 65 -15.35 -9.62 8.99
CA THR A 65 -16.54 -9.58 9.84
C THR A 65 -17.71 -10.37 9.26
N LYS A 66 -17.53 -11.00 8.10
CA LYS A 66 -18.53 -11.83 7.44
C LYS A 66 -18.04 -13.28 7.38
N PRO A 67 -18.93 -14.29 7.28
CA PRO A 67 -18.53 -15.70 7.20
C PRO A 67 -17.63 -15.99 6.01
N PHE A 68 -16.54 -16.73 6.23
CA PHE A 68 -15.64 -17.12 5.14
C PHE A 68 -16.33 -17.98 4.09
N ALA A 69 -17.28 -18.85 4.49
CA ALA A 69 -18.03 -19.67 3.55
C ALA A 69 -18.81 -18.83 2.52
N PHE A 70 -19.33 -17.67 2.93
CA PHE A 70 -19.95 -16.73 1.98
C PHE A 70 -18.92 -16.21 0.97
N TRP A 71 -17.74 -15.80 1.44
CA TRP A 71 -16.68 -15.29 0.55
C TRP A 71 -16.16 -16.39 -0.38
N GLU A 72 -15.91 -17.60 0.13
CA GLU A 72 -15.49 -18.74 -0.70
C GLU A 72 -16.45 -19.00 -1.84
N TRP A 73 -17.76 -19.07 -1.53
CA TRP A 73 -18.79 -19.23 -2.53
C TRP A 73 -18.82 -18.05 -3.52
N LEU A 74 -18.85 -16.82 -3.02
CA LEU A 74 -18.94 -15.62 -3.88
C LEU A 74 -17.71 -15.50 -4.80
N MET A 75 -16.50 -15.74 -4.26
CA MET A 75 -15.27 -15.70 -5.07
C MET A 75 -15.29 -16.76 -6.17
N ALA A 76 -15.73 -17.99 -5.87
CA ALA A 76 -15.85 -19.04 -6.86
C ALA A 76 -16.83 -18.67 -7.99
N GLU A 77 -17.97 -18.07 -7.63
CA GLU A 77 -18.97 -17.60 -8.58
C GLU A 77 -18.43 -16.45 -9.46
N LEU A 78 -17.86 -15.42 -8.83
CA LEU A 78 -17.35 -14.26 -9.56
C LEU A 78 -16.15 -14.62 -10.45
N HIS A 79 -15.19 -15.41 -9.97
CA HIS A 79 -14.04 -15.82 -10.77
C HIS A 79 -14.44 -16.70 -11.98
N ARG A 80 -15.52 -17.50 -11.84
CA ARG A 80 -16.05 -18.30 -12.94
C ARG A 80 -16.71 -17.43 -14.01
N ASP A 81 -17.54 -16.47 -13.58
CA ASP A 81 -18.43 -15.73 -14.47
C ASP A 81 -17.78 -14.40 -14.95
N TYR A 82 -16.86 -13.83 -14.15
CA TYR A 82 -16.22 -12.51 -14.38
C TYR A 82 -14.73 -12.56 -13.98
N PRO A 83 -13.88 -13.30 -14.70
CA PRO A 83 -12.47 -13.54 -14.32
C PRO A 83 -11.60 -12.27 -14.28
N GLU A 84 -12.06 -11.18 -14.90
CA GLU A 84 -11.38 -9.88 -14.88
C GLU A 84 -11.64 -9.07 -13.61
N VAL A 85 -12.59 -9.49 -12.77
CA VAL A 85 -12.95 -8.74 -11.56
C VAL A 85 -11.90 -8.91 -10.48
N ILE A 86 -11.49 -7.79 -9.91
CA ILE A 86 -10.51 -7.69 -8.83
C ILE A 86 -11.23 -7.31 -7.53
N LEU A 87 -11.03 -8.13 -6.49
CA LEU A 87 -11.55 -7.85 -5.16
C LEU A 87 -10.39 -7.52 -4.22
N LEU A 88 -10.43 -6.32 -3.65
CA LEU A 88 -9.46 -5.79 -2.70
C LEU A 88 -10.02 -5.86 -1.29
N ALA A 89 -9.42 -6.68 -0.43
CA ALA A 89 -9.83 -6.80 0.97
C ALA A 89 -9.30 -5.63 1.79
N GLU A 90 -10.18 -4.86 2.38
CA GLU A 90 -9.82 -3.94 3.45
C GLU A 90 -10.06 -4.63 4.80
N ALA A 91 -9.00 -5.23 5.35
CA ALA A 91 -9.11 -6.09 6.52
C ALA A 91 -7.90 -5.92 7.43
N PHE A 92 -7.97 -4.94 8.33
CA PHE A 92 -6.95 -4.74 9.37
C PHE A 92 -7.26 -5.64 10.56
N THR A 93 -6.87 -6.90 10.45
CA THR A 93 -7.15 -7.94 11.43
C THR A 93 -5.91 -8.83 11.66
N ARG A 94 -6.03 -9.89 12.44
CA ARG A 94 -4.92 -10.80 12.73
C ARG A 94 -4.33 -11.39 11.43
N PRO A 95 -3.01 -11.54 11.31
CA PRO A 95 -2.36 -12.02 10.08
C PRO A 95 -2.98 -13.31 9.52
N LYS A 96 -3.25 -14.31 10.38
CA LYS A 96 -3.89 -15.57 9.95
C LYS A 96 -5.26 -15.40 9.29
N ILE A 97 -6.01 -14.36 9.67
CA ILE A 97 -7.31 -14.05 9.07
C ILE A 97 -7.10 -13.38 7.71
N MET A 98 -6.15 -12.45 7.62
CA MET A 98 -5.78 -11.82 6.34
C MET A 98 -5.27 -12.86 5.34
N ASP A 99 -4.41 -13.80 5.78
CA ASP A 99 -3.93 -14.91 4.97
C ASP A 99 -5.08 -15.80 4.48
N HIS A 100 -6.03 -16.08 5.34
CA HIS A 100 -7.20 -16.89 4.95
C HIS A 100 -8.03 -16.18 3.88
N LEU A 101 -8.31 -14.88 4.04
CA LEU A 101 -9.01 -14.10 3.02
C LEU A 101 -8.27 -14.13 1.67
N ALA A 102 -6.95 -14.01 1.66
CA ALA A 102 -6.16 -14.11 0.45
C ALA A 102 -6.27 -15.51 -0.20
N ARG A 103 -6.24 -16.58 0.61
CA ARG A 103 -6.35 -17.98 0.13
C ARG A 103 -7.72 -18.31 -0.44
N ILE A 104 -8.79 -17.72 0.05
CA ILE A 104 -10.16 -17.95 -0.46
C ILE A 104 -10.51 -17.13 -1.70
N GLY A 105 -9.59 -16.28 -2.21
CA GLY A 105 -9.73 -15.69 -3.52
C GLY A 105 -9.74 -14.16 -3.59
N PHE A 106 -9.55 -13.44 -2.48
CA PHE A 106 -9.32 -12.00 -2.60
C PHE A 106 -8.06 -11.72 -3.43
N SER A 107 -8.20 -10.92 -4.47
CA SER A 107 -7.13 -10.67 -5.45
C SER A 107 -5.97 -9.87 -4.84
N GLN A 108 -6.27 -8.97 -3.93
CA GLN A 108 -5.32 -8.11 -3.21
C GLN A 108 -5.84 -7.80 -1.81
N SER A 109 -4.95 -7.36 -0.93
CA SER A 109 -5.30 -6.92 0.42
C SER A 109 -4.58 -5.64 0.81
N TYR A 110 -5.27 -4.79 1.57
CA TYR A 110 -4.62 -3.77 2.38
C TYR A 110 -3.66 -4.45 3.35
N THR A 111 -2.69 -3.69 3.86
CA THR A 111 -1.58 -4.23 4.64
C THR A 111 -1.29 -3.37 5.85
N TYR A 112 -0.51 -3.90 6.79
CA TYR A 112 0.00 -3.14 7.93
C TYR A 112 1.12 -2.14 7.57
N PHE A 113 1.43 -1.95 6.28
CA PHE A 113 2.38 -0.95 5.81
C PHE A 113 2.13 0.43 6.46
N THR A 114 0.89 0.86 6.58
CA THR A 114 0.51 2.15 7.17
C THR A 114 1.18 2.40 8.53
N TRP A 115 1.33 1.36 9.36
CA TRP A 115 1.90 1.43 10.71
C TRP A 115 3.37 0.96 10.80
N ARG A 116 4.01 0.61 9.70
CA ARG A 116 5.42 0.24 9.64
C ARG A 116 6.23 1.43 9.16
N ASN A 117 7.00 2.09 10.05
CA ASN A 117 7.65 3.35 9.75
C ASN A 117 9.16 3.37 10.03
N SER A 118 9.70 2.38 10.74
CA SER A 118 11.14 2.21 10.96
C SER A 118 11.76 1.30 9.92
N LYS A 119 13.09 1.42 9.72
CA LYS A 119 13.89 0.56 8.84
C LYS A 119 13.63 -0.93 9.14
N ARG A 120 13.71 -1.30 10.43
CA ARG A 120 13.50 -2.68 10.87
C ARG A 120 12.10 -3.19 10.52
N GLU A 121 11.06 -2.44 10.93
CA GLU A 121 9.67 -2.86 10.68
C GLU A 121 9.35 -3.01 9.20
N LEU A 122 9.81 -2.08 8.35
CA LEU A 122 9.62 -2.14 6.90
C LEU A 122 10.36 -3.34 6.30
N THR A 123 11.62 -3.56 6.70
CA THR A 123 12.42 -4.67 6.20
C THR A 123 11.81 -6.03 6.58
N GLU A 124 11.46 -6.21 7.87
CA GLU A 124 10.86 -7.45 8.37
C GLU A 124 9.52 -7.73 7.67
N TYR A 125 8.65 -6.74 7.64
CA TYR A 125 7.31 -6.91 7.07
C TYR A 125 7.33 -7.16 5.56
N MET A 126 8.12 -6.40 4.81
CA MET A 126 8.21 -6.62 3.36
C MET A 126 8.95 -7.92 3.02
N THR A 127 9.89 -8.37 3.85
CA THR A 127 10.50 -9.70 3.70
C THR A 127 9.48 -10.81 3.92
N GLU A 128 8.63 -10.70 4.95
CA GLU A 128 7.50 -11.61 5.17
C GLU A 128 6.62 -11.72 3.93
N LEU A 129 6.15 -10.57 3.40
CA LEU A 129 5.22 -10.51 2.27
C LEU A 129 5.82 -10.93 0.92
N THR A 130 7.16 -10.90 0.75
CA THR A 130 7.79 -11.12 -0.57
C THR A 130 8.76 -12.28 -0.64
N LYS A 131 9.17 -12.87 0.51
CA LYS A 131 10.21 -13.92 0.56
C LYS A 131 9.77 -15.18 1.30
N THR A 132 8.61 -15.19 1.94
CA THR A 132 8.06 -16.38 2.59
C THR A 132 6.97 -17.01 1.73
N GLU A 133 6.36 -18.10 2.22
CA GLU A 133 5.21 -18.73 1.57
C GLU A 133 4.01 -17.77 1.35
N VAL A 134 3.95 -16.69 2.12
CA VAL A 134 2.92 -15.64 2.00
C VAL A 134 2.91 -15.04 0.59
N ALA A 135 4.08 -14.92 -0.03
CA ALA A 135 4.23 -14.38 -1.38
C ALA A 135 3.46 -15.17 -2.46
N GLU A 136 3.14 -16.45 -2.20
CA GLU A 136 2.47 -17.31 -3.18
C GLU A 136 0.97 -17.00 -3.31
N TYR A 137 0.34 -16.54 -2.23
CA TYR A 137 -1.11 -16.31 -2.21
C TYR A 137 -1.52 -14.89 -1.86
N PHE A 138 -0.71 -14.13 -1.11
CA PHE A 138 -1.03 -12.78 -0.66
C PHE A 138 -0.45 -11.72 -1.60
N ARG A 139 -1.30 -10.86 -2.14
CA ARG A 139 -0.90 -9.73 -3.01
C ARG A 139 -1.06 -8.43 -2.23
N PRO A 140 0.04 -7.86 -1.71
CA PRO A 140 -0.01 -6.64 -0.92
C PRO A 140 -0.41 -5.43 -1.77
N ASN A 141 -1.29 -4.61 -1.21
CA ASN A 141 -1.57 -3.27 -1.68
C ASN A 141 -1.21 -2.29 -0.56
N LEU A 142 -0.23 -1.42 -0.81
CA LEU A 142 0.34 -0.55 0.22
C LEU A 142 -0.37 0.79 0.26
N TRP A 143 -0.94 1.12 1.40
CA TRP A 143 -1.63 2.39 1.62
C TRP A 143 -0.93 3.21 2.70
N PRO A 144 -0.31 4.37 2.36
CA PRO A 144 0.25 5.27 3.37
C PRO A 144 -0.83 6.01 4.16
N ASN A 145 -2.00 6.23 3.58
CA ASN A 145 -3.20 6.73 4.23
C ASN A 145 -4.45 6.07 3.63
N THR A 146 -5.57 6.14 4.34
CA THR A 146 -6.91 5.75 3.83
C THR A 146 -7.91 6.84 4.21
N PRO A 147 -9.18 6.80 3.75
CA PRO A 147 -10.22 7.71 4.24
C PRO A 147 -10.40 7.67 5.76
N ASP A 148 -10.03 6.56 6.41
CA ASP A 148 -10.21 6.31 7.84
C ASP A 148 -8.92 6.46 8.65
N ILE A 149 -7.74 6.54 7.99
CA ILE A 149 -6.47 6.39 8.68
C ILE A 149 -5.48 7.47 8.23
N LEU A 150 -5.20 8.38 9.15
CA LEU A 150 -4.10 9.32 9.12
C LEU A 150 -3.12 8.96 10.24
N HIS A 151 -2.12 8.13 9.95
CA HIS A 151 -1.18 7.66 10.96
C HIS A 151 -0.31 8.79 11.55
N ALA A 152 0.07 8.65 12.83
CA ALA A 152 0.86 9.64 13.57
C ALA A 152 2.15 10.09 12.84
N TYR A 153 2.81 9.21 12.10
CA TYR A 153 3.99 9.57 11.31
C TYR A 153 3.69 10.66 10.26
N LEU A 154 2.54 10.59 9.59
CA LEU A 154 2.10 11.60 8.63
C LEU A 154 1.66 12.89 9.36
N GLN A 155 0.93 12.75 10.47
CA GLN A 155 0.48 13.90 11.27
C GLN A 155 1.65 14.77 11.72
N GLN A 156 2.70 14.13 12.24
CA GLN A 156 3.86 14.82 12.83
C GLN A 156 4.86 15.28 11.76
N GLY A 157 5.13 14.44 10.79
CA GLY A 157 6.15 14.69 9.77
C GLY A 157 5.68 15.57 8.61
N GLY A 158 4.37 15.78 8.47
CA GLY A 158 3.79 16.63 7.43
C GLY A 158 4.26 16.26 6.02
N ARG A 159 4.36 17.25 5.15
CA ARG A 159 4.69 17.05 3.73
C ARG A 159 5.92 16.15 3.46
N PRO A 160 7.07 16.27 4.18
CA PRO A 160 8.20 15.36 3.99
C PRO A 160 7.86 13.88 4.29
N ALA A 161 7.06 13.63 5.32
CA ALA A 161 6.60 12.27 5.65
C ALA A 161 5.69 11.70 4.55
N PHE A 162 4.74 12.48 4.04
CA PHE A 162 3.90 12.08 2.90
C PHE A 162 4.76 11.77 1.67
N ALA A 163 5.74 12.60 1.36
CA ALA A 163 6.62 12.38 0.22
C ALA A 163 7.46 11.09 0.34
N ALA A 164 8.04 10.82 1.51
CA ALA A 164 8.80 9.60 1.78
C ALA A 164 7.89 8.36 1.72
N ARG A 165 6.70 8.42 2.33
CA ARG A 165 5.74 7.31 2.33
C ARG A 165 5.18 7.01 0.95
N LEU A 166 5.03 8.02 0.08
CA LEU A 166 4.67 7.82 -1.32
C LEU A 166 5.71 6.96 -2.03
N VAL A 167 7.00 7.33 -1.93
CA VAL A 167 8.07 6.57 -2.58
C VAL A 167 8.10 5.14 -2.07
N LEU A 168 8.03 4.93 -0.74
CA LEU A 168 7.99 3.60 -0.13
C LEU A 168 6.80 2.77 -0.63
N ALA A 169 5.59 3.31 -0.58
CA ALA A 169 4.39 2.59 -1.02
C ALA A 169 4.46 2.21 -2.50
N ALA A 170 4.91 3.16 -3.31
CA ALA A 170 4.95 3.02 -4.76
C ALA A 170 6.07 2.08 -5.26
N THR A 171 7.08 1.77 -4.45
CA THR A 171 8.26 1.02 -4.92
C THR A 171 8.55 -0.26 -4.16
N LEU A 172 8.03 -0.45 -2.93
CA LEU A 172 8.18 -1.69 -2.18
C LEU A 172 7.30 -2.83 -2.69
N ALA A 173 6.10 -2.51 -3.20
CA ALA A 173 5.17 -3.50 -3.76
C ALA A 173 4.73 -3.14 -5.17
N ALA A 174 4.10 -4.11 -5.86
CA ALA A 174 3.55 -3.92 -7.20
C ALA A 174 2.35 -2.96 -7.21
N ASN A 175 1.58 -2.92 -6.13
CA ASN A 175 0.37 -2.12 -6.01
C ASN A 175 0.40 -1.23 -4.78
N TYR A 176 -0.11 -0.02 -4.95
CA TYR A 176 -0.31 0.91 -3.85
C TYR A 176 -1.53 1.80 -4.13
N GLY A 177 -2.09 2.38 -3.07
CA GLY A 177 -3.13 3.38 -3.15
C GLY A 177 -2.84 4.58 -2.27
N ILE A 178 -3.49 5.69 -2.59
CA ILE A 178 -3.49 6.91 -1.78
C ILE A 178 -4.93 7.41 -1.66
N TYR A 179 -5.28 7.97 -0.50
CA TYR A 179 -6.56 8.64 -0.34
C TYR A 179 -6.45 10.06 -0.91
N GLY A 180 -6.86 10.20 -2.17
CA GLY A 180 -7.15 11.35 -2.99
C GLY A 180 -6.47 12.68 -2.68
N PRO A 181 -7.24 13.78 -2.73
CA PRO A 181 -6.70 15.12 -2.49
C PRO A 181 -6.07 15.30 -1.12
N ALA A 182 -6.55 14.60 -0.08
CA ALA A 182 -5.96 14.63 1.26
C ALA A 182 -4.48 14.26 1.24
N TYR A 183 -4.10 13.23 0.44
CA TYR A 183 -2.69 12.85 0.32
C TYR A 183 -1.90 13.85 -0.52
N GLU A 184 -2.44 14.22 -1.68
CA GLU A 184 -1.78 15.17 -2.60
C GLU A 184 -1.46 16.51 -1.93
N LEU A 185 -2.36 16.98 -1.07
CA LEU A 185 -2.23 18.24 -0.35
C LEU A 185 -1.55 18.08 1.01
N ALA A 186 -1.08 16.87 1.34
CA ALA A 186 -0.46 16.52 2.61
C ALA A 186 -1.29 16.98 3.82
N ASP A 187 -2.62 16.73 3.78
CA ASP A 187 -3.52 17.04 4.89
C ASP A 187 -3.16 16.16 6.09
N ASN A 188 -2.58 16.77 7.10
CA ASN A 188 -2.00 16.08 8.26
C ASN A 188 -2.72 16.39 9.58
N LYS A 189 -3.94 16.92 9.52
CA LYS A 189 -4.68 17.32 10.72
C LYS A 189 -5.61 16.21 11.20
N PRO A 190 -5.35 15.60 12.36
CA PRO A 190 -6.26 14.64 12.95
C PRO A 190 -7.49 15.31 13.56
N LEU A 191 -8.59 14.57 13.69
CA LEU A 191 -9.82 15.01 14.33
C LEU A 191 -9.58 15.48 15.77
N THR A 192 -8.82 14.70 16.53
CA THR A 192 -8.36 15.01 17.89
C THR A 192 -6.93 14.49 18.08
N PRO A 193 -6.16 15.04 19.04
CA PRO A 193 -4.84 14.49 19.36
C PRO A 193 -4.90 12.98 19.65
N GLY A 194 -4.09 12.19 18.96
CA GLY A 194 -4.04 10.74 19.09
C GLY A 194 -5.09 9.97 18.26
N SER A 195 -6.02 10.67 17.60
CA SER A 195 -6.90 10.04 16.60
C SER A 195 -6.18 9.80 15.29
N GLU A 196 -6.54 8.74 14.58
CA GLU A 196 -6.15 8.50 13.19
C GLU A 196 -7.19 9.01 12.18
N GLU A 197 -8.32 9.56 12.64
CA GLU A 197 -9.31 10.17 11.76
C GLU A 197 -8.88 11.57 11.31
N TYR A 198 -9.19 11.90 10.07
CA TYR A 198 -8.99 13.25 9.54
C TYR A 198 -9.95 14.27 10.16
N LEU A 199 -9.46 15.46 10.47
CA LEU A 199 -10.31 16.62 10.77
C LEU A 199 -11.14 16.95 9.53
N ASN A 200 -12.44 17.14 9.71
CA ASN A 200 -13.40 17.42 8.62
C ASN A 200 -13.33 16.34 7.52
N SER A 201 -13.41 15.08 7.93
CA SER A 201 -13.39 13.95 6.99
C SER A 201 -14.53 14.01 5.97
N GLU A 202 -14.24 13.69 4.71
CA GLU A 202 -15.25 13.57 3.64
C GLU A 202 -16.29 12.46 3.91
N LYS A 203 -16.09 11.64 4.90
CA LYS A 203 -17.12 10.70 5.41
C LYS A 203 -18.34 11.44 5.96
N TYR A 204 -18.16 12.66 6.45
CA TYR A 204 -19.20 13.43 7.14
C TYR A 204 -19.43 14.81 6.55
N GLU A 205 -18.50 15.34 5.75
CA GLU A 205 -18.54 16.71 5.23
C GLU A 205 -18.19 16.75 3.74
N ILE A 206 -18.84 17.65 3.00
CA ILE A 206 -18.43 17.98 1.64
C ILE A 206 -17.24 18.93 1.73
N ARG A 207 -16.07 18.50 1.23
CA ARG A 207 -14.87 19.33 1.21
C ARG A 207 -14.61 19.90 -0.19
N GLN A 208 -14.06 21.11 -0.20
CA GLN A 208 -13.49 21.72 -1.40
C GLN A 208 -11.96 21.74 -1.22
N TRP A 209 -11.27 21.17 -2.18
CA TRP A 209 -9.82 21.05 -2.15
C TRP A 209 -9.17 22.05 -3.09
N ASP A 210 -8.21 22.84 -2.60
CA ASP A 210 -7.36 23.68 -3.45
C ASP A 210 -6.27 22.82 -4.08
N ILE A 211 -6.62 22.13 -5.16
CA ILE A 211 -5.72 21.23 -5.89
C ILE A 211 -4.65 21.96 -6.70
N GLU A 212 -4.75 23.28 -6.84
CA GLU A 212 -3.76 24.10 -7.56
C GLU A 212 -2.67 24.67 -6.63
N ARG A 213 -2.68 24.34 -5.36
CA ARG A 213 -1.64 24.77 -4.40
C ARG A 213 -0.25 24.40 -4.90
N SER A 214 0.68 25.36 -4.81
CA SER A 214 2.06 25.21 -5.27
C SER A 214 2.90 24.21 -4.46
N ASP A 215 2.50 23.93 -3.21
CA ASP A 215 3.15 22.97 -2.30
C ASP A 215 2.53 21.55 -2.36
N SER A 216 1.63 21.31 -3.31
CA SER A 216 1.04 20.01 -3.61
C SER A 216 2.12 18.96 -3.93
N LEU A 217 1.83 17.68 -3.63
CA LEU A 217 2.67 16.54 -4.03
C LEU A 217 2.41 16.07 -5.46
N ARG A 218 1.53 16.73 -6.24
CA ARG A 218 1.11 16.32 -7.58
C ARG A 218 2.30 15.97 -8.49
N GLU A 219 3.31 16.83 -8.55
CA GLU A 219 4.47 16.59 -9.43
C GLU A 219 5.32 15.40 -8.95
N LEU A 220 5.45 15.19 -7.65
CA LEU A 220 6.13 14.01 -7.11
C LEU A 220 5.34 12.73 -7.40
N ILE A 221 4.01 12.75 -7.19
CA ILE A 221 3.11 11.62 -7.50
C ILE A 221 3.23 11.27 -8.98
N LYS A 222 3.17 12.27 -9.85
CA LYS A 222 3.33 12.09 -11.30
C LYS A 222 4.66 11.45 -11.66
N ARG A 223 5.79 11.97 -11.16
CA ARG A 223 7.12 11.42 -11.43
C ARG A 223 7.28 9.99 -10.94
N VAL A 224 6.84 9.71 -9.73
CA VAL A 224 6.86 8.35 -9.18
C VAL A 224 6.03 7.39 -10.03
N ASN A 225 4.82 7.78 -10.44
CA ASN A 225 3.98 6.95 -11.29
C ASN A 225 4.54 6.76 -12.71
N MET A 226 5.16 7.78 -13.29
CA MET A 226 5.87 7.65 -14.57
C MET A 226 7.06 6.68 -14.44
N SER A 227 7.84 6.81 -13.37
CA SER A 227 8.94 5.88 -13.06
C SER A 227 8.46 4.44 -12.92
N ARG A 228 7.33 4.21 -12.25
CA ARG A 228 6.73 2.87 -12.13
C ARG A 228 6.34 2.29 -13.50
N ARG A 229 5.72 3.10 -14.36
CA ARG A 229 5.31 2.64 -15.70
C ARG A 229 6.50 2.29 -16.58
N ALA A 230 7.59 3.05 -16.47
CA ALA A 230 8.78 2.87 -17.27
C ALA A 230 9.68 1.71 -16.78
N ASN A 231 9.49 1.22 -15.54
CA ASN A 231 10.36 0.24 -14.93
C ASN A 231 9.58 -1.03 -14.53
N PRO A 232 9.64 -2.10 -15.33
CA PRO A 232 8.97 -3.38 -15.05
C PRO A 232 9.32 -3.97 -13.68
N ALA A 233 10.54 -3.78 -13.18
CA ALA A 233 10.96 -4.21 -11.85
C ALA A 233 10.05 -3.67 -10.73
N LEU A 234 9.46 -2.48 -10.90
CA LEU A 234 8.55 -1.88 -9.92
C LEU A 234 7.10 -2.41 -10.03
N GLN A 235 6.77 -3.16 -11.06
CA GLN A 235 5.43 -3.69 -11.33
C GLN A 235 5.24 -5.12 -10.81
N SER A 236 6.23 -5.67 -10.11
CA SER A 236 6.20 -7.00 -9.50
C SER A 236 6.49 -6.91 -8.02
N ASN A 237 6.01 -7.88 -7.22
CA ASN A 237 6.45 -8.07 -5.83
C ASN A 237 7.76 -8.87 -5.74
N ARG A 238 8.21 -9.46 -6.84
CA ARG A 238 9.46 -10.22 -6.92
C ARG A 238 10.67 -9.28 -7.03
N GLY A 239 11.85 -9.83 -6.85
CA GLY A 239 13.11 -9.11 -7.05
C GLY A 239 13.46 -8.07 -5.99
N LEU A 240 12.66 -7.94 -4.90
CA LEU A 240 12.98 -7.04 -3.79
C LEU A 240 14.17 -7.56 -2.99
N VAL A 241 15.20 -6.72 -2.83
CA VAL A 241 16.39 -6.99 -1.99
C VAL A 241 16.69 -5.77 -1.15
N PHE A 242 16.81 -5.93 0.16
CA PHE A 242 17.29 -4.89 1.05
C PHE A 242 18.81 -4.88 1.07
N HIS A 243 19.39 -3.68 1.13
CA HIS A 243 20.84 -3.44 1.21
C HIS A 243 21.17 -2.75 2.53
N ASP A 244 22.36 -3.02 3.05
CA ASP A 244 22.83 -2.32 4.23
C ASP A 244 23.22 -0.88 3.90
N ILE A 245 23.01 0.01 4.85
CA ILE A 245 23.42 1.40 4.83
C ILE A 245 23.72 1.85 6.26
N GLU A 246 24.83 2.57 6.45
CA GLU A 246 25.37 2.97 7.78
C GLU A 246 24.53 4.07 8.44
N ASN A 247 23.20 3.93 8.44
CA ASN A 247 22.28 4.86 9.11
C ASN A 247 20.90 4.20 9.25
N ASP A 248 20.40 4.08 10.46
CA ASP A 248 19.10 3.48 10.74
C ASP A 248 17.90 4.34 10.30
N ARG A 249 18.16 5.61 9.96
CA ARG A 249 17.15 6.51 9.39
C ARG A 249 17.09 6.45 7.86
N LEU A 250 17.97 5.70 7.23
CA LEU A 250 17.94 5.46 5.80
C LEU A 250 17.54 4.01 5.51
N LEU A 251 16.61 3.83 4.60
CA LEU A 251 16.24 2.51 4.06
C LEU A 251 16.74 2.40 2.63
N CYS A 252 17.58 1.39 2.37
CA CYS A 252 18.13 1.11 1.05
C CYS A 252 17.65 -0.25 0.54
N TYR A 253 17.08 -0.29 -0.65
CA TYR A 253 16.61 -1.53 -1.28
C TYR A 253 16.61 -1.41 -2.80
N SER A 254 16.65 -2.54 -3.47
CA SER A 254 16.51 -2.62 -4.92
C SER A 254 15.36 -3.54 -5.33
N LYS A 255 14.89 -3.32 -6.53
CA LYS A 255 14.03 -4.25 -7.27
C LYS A 255 14.62 -4.46 -8.65
N ALA A 256 14.62 -5.71 -9.09
CA ALA A 256 15.15 -6.07 -10.39
C ALA A 256 14.23 -7.07 -11.08
N THR A 257 14.19 -7.04 -12.41
CA THR A 257 13.67 -8.14 -13.22
C THR A 257 14.57 -9.37 -13.10
N ASP A 258 14.05 -10.55 -13.40
CA ASP A 258 14.81 -11.81 -13.23
C ASP A 258 16.06 -11.84 -14.09
N ASP A 259 16.00 -11.25 -15.30
CA ASP A 259 17.11 -11.11 -16.25
C ASP A 259 18.09 -9.94 -15.93
N LYS A 260 17.77 -9.14 -14.93
CA LYS A 260 18.51 -7.92 -14.55
C LYS A 260 18.60 -6.84 -15.65
N ASP A 261 17.74 -6.88 -16.64
CA ASP A 261 17.69 -5.84 -17.68
C ASP A 261 17.06 -4.53 -17.15
N ASN A 262 16.29 -4.61 -16.07
CA ASN A 262 15.77 -3.46 -15.36
C ASN A 262 16.07 -3.58 -13.87
N VAL A 263 16.91 -2.69 -13.37
CA VAL A 263 17.33 -2.63 -11.96
C VAL A 263 17.06 -1.23 -11.42
N VAL A 264 16.27 -1.16 -10.35
CA VAL A 264 15.94 0.10 -9.67
C VAL A 264 16.44 0.00 -8.23
N LEU A 265 17.28 0.95 -7.83
CA LEU A 265 17.78 1.09 -6.47
C LEU A 265 17.10 2.29 -5.80
N ILE A 266 16.57 2.10 -4.63
CA ILE A 266 15.83 3.12 -3.90
C ILE A 266 16.48 3.34 -2.54
N ILE A 267 16.67 4.62 -2.18
CA ILE A 267 17.16 5.02 -0.85
C ILE A 267 16.23 6.10 -0.31
N VAL A 268 15.61 5.83 0.83
CA VAL A 268 14.60 6.72 1.42
C VAL A 268 15.05 7.20 2.79
N ASN A 269 14.93 8.49 3.03
CA ASN A 269 15.09 9.06 4.36
C ASN A 269 13.78 8.87 5.15
N LEU A 270 13.86 8.12 6.24
CA LEU A 270 12.74 7.83 7.15
C LEU A 270 12.57 8.89 8.24
N ASP A 271 13.48 9.85 8.33
CA ASP A 271 13.37 10.99 9.23
C ASP A 271 12.79 12.21 8.47
N PRO A 272 11.54 12.59 8.73
CA PRO A 272 10.92 13.70 8.00
C PRO A 272 11.44 15.09 8.43
N PHE A 273 12.27 15.17 9.47
CA PHE A 273 12.72 16.43 10.07
C PHE A 273 14.13 16.82 9.68
N ASN A 274 15.06 15.83 9.59
CA ASN A 274 16.47 16.08 9.44
C ASN A 274 17.04 15.43 8.17
N ALA A 275 18.07 16.07 7.59
CA ALA A 275 18.88 15.44 6.59
C ALA A 275 19.62 14.24 7.18
N GLN A 276 19.69 13.16 6.45
CA GLN A 276 20.36 11.93 6.83
C GLN A 276 21.37 11.54 5.76
N SER A 277 22.50 11.02 6.19
CA SER A 277 23.57 10.58 5.30
C SER A 277 24.18 9.26 5.78
N GLY A 278 24.79 8.53 4.87
CA GLY A 278 25.46 7.27 5.18
C GLY A 278 26.12 6.64 3.96
N TRP A 279 26.96 5.65 4.22
CA TRP A 279 27.57 4.83 3.18
C TRP A 279 26.71 3.60 2.94
N THR A 280 26.44 3.31 1.68
CA THR A 280 25.79 2.05 1.26
C THR A 280 26.73 0.88 1.39
N ALA A 281 26.16 -0.34 1.57
CA ALA A 281 26.84 -1.62 1.36
C ALA A 281 25.93 -2.47 0.45
N LEU A 282 26.05 -2.23 -0.86
CA LEU A 282 25.16 -2.79 -1.87
C LEU A 282 25.51 -4.27 -2.16
N ASN A 283 24.50 -5.10 -2.26
CA ASN A 283 24.64 -6.43 -2.82
C ASN A 283 24.78 -6.32 -4.36
N LEU A 284 26.00 -6.29 -4.86
CA LEU A 284 26.28 -6.11 -6.29
C LEU A 284 25.63 -7.20 -7.16
N ASN A 285 25.62 -8.45 -6.70
CA ASN A 285 24.98 -9.53 -7.45
C ASN A 285 23.47 -9.31 -7.63
N ALA A 286 22.80 -8.78 -6.61
CA ALA A 286 21.38 -8.42 -6.69
C ALA A 286 21.11 -7.33 -7.74
N LEU A 287 22.10 -6.46 -7.99
CA LEU A 287 22.04 -5.39 -8.97
C LEU A 287 22.56 -5.82 -10.36
N GLY A 288 23.05 -7.06 -10.51
CA GLY A 288 23.68 -7.51 -11.77
C GLY A 288 25.07 -6.92 -12.02
N LEU A 289 25.75 -6.46 -10.98
CA LEU A 289 27.06 -5.83 -11.03
C LEU A 289 28.17 -6.77 -10.55
N SER A 290 29.37 -6.56 -11.06
CA SER A 290 30.59 -7.27 -10.62
C SER A 290 31.47 -6.39 -9.71
N PRO A 291 32.26 -6.99 -8.79
CA PRO A 291 33.25 -6.23 -8.04
C PRO A 291 34.22 -5.49 -8.96
N GLY A 292 34.57 -4.27 -8.58
CA GLY A 292 35.44 -3.39 -9.37
C GLY A 292 34.74 -2.63 -10.49
N GLN A 293 33.49 -2.95 -10.78
CA GLN A 293 32.71 -2.30 -11.84
C GLN A 293 32.29 -0.90 -11.46
N THR A 294 32.46 0.03 -12.40
CA THR A 294 31.86 1.37 -12.36
C THR A 294 30.52 1.34 -13.09
N TYR A 295 29.53 2.03 -12.56
CA TYR A 295 28.18 2.09 -13.10
C TYR A 295 27.57 3.47 -12.90
N VAL A 296 26.50 3.76 -13.63
CA VAL A 296 25.78 5.02 -13.52
C VAL A 296 24.44 4.79 -12.82
N ALA A 297 24.19 5.57 -11.77
CA ALA A 297 22.91 5.63 -11.09
C ALA A 297 22.13 6.89 -11.54
N HIS A 298 21.07 6.70 -12.34
CA HIS A 298 20.22 7.77 -12.85
C HIS A 298 19.05 8.00 -11.90
N ASP A 299 19.01 9.16 -11.25
CA ASP A 299 17.92 9.51 -10.35
C ASP A 299 16.69 10.00 -11.11
N LEU A 300 15.64 9.21 -11.11
CA LEU A 300 14.38 9.49 -11.81
C LEU A 300 13.57 10.63 -11.15
N LEU A 301 13.84 10.96 -9.89
CA LEU A 301 13.14 12.05 -9.20
C LEU A 301 13.76 13.43 -9.51
N THR A 302 15.06 13.49 -9.74
CA THR A 302 15.79 14.75 -10.00
C THR A 302 16.30 14.88 -11.43
N GLY A 303 16.49 13.75 -12.12
CA GLY A 303 17.17 13.69 -13.41
C GLY A 303 18.71 13.75 -13.32
N THR A 304 19.26 13.71 -12.11
CA THR A 304 20.72 13.71 -11.91
C THR A 304 21.33 12.34 -12.16
N GLN A 305 22.63 12.33 -12.49
CA GLN A 305 23.40 11.11 -12.69
C GLN A 305 24.57 11.07 -11.70
N HIS A 306 24.81 9.89 -11.16
CA HIS A 306 25.91 9.64 -10.24
C HIS A 306 26.75 8.49 -10.76
N VAL A 307 28.05 8.71 -10.88
CA VAL A 307 29.01 7.66 -11.25
C VAL A 307 29.46 7.00 -9.95
N TRP A 308 29.10 5.75 -9.79
CA TRP A 308 29.40 4.94 -8.62
C TRP A 308 30.32 3.78 -8.95
N LYS A 309 31.00 3.27 -7.94
CA LYS A 309 31.87 2.11 -8.07
C LYS A 309 31.72 1.19 -6.85
N ASP A 310 31.67 -0.10 -7.09
CA ASP A 310 31.56 -1.12 -6.05
C ASP A 310 30.33 -0.93 -5.13
N GLU A 311 30.32 -1.52 -3.96
CA GLU A 311 29.22 -1.55 -3.00
C GLU A 311 29.10 -0.31 -2.14
N ARG A 312 30.21 0.45 -1.93
CA ARG A 312 30.24 1.59 -1.00
C ARG A 312 30.14 2.93 -1.71
N ASN A 313 29.01 3.57 -1.57
CA ASN A 313 28.75 4.88 -2.14
C ASN A 313 28.08 5.77 -1.09
N PHE A 314 28.56 7.02 -0.96
CA PHE A 314 28.02 7.98 -0.02
C PHE A 314 26.73 8.61 -0.55
N VAL A 315 25.71 8.72 0.30
CA VAL A 315 24.46 9.42 0.00
C VAL A 315 24.09 10.38 1.13
N GLU A 316 23.48 11.50 0.76
CA GLU A 316 22.84 12.43 1.68
C GLU A 316 21.46 12.81 1.15
N ILE A 317 20.44 12.68 1.99
CA ILE A 317 19.05 12.93 1.63
C ILE A 317 18.43 13.93 2.59
N SER A 318 18.07 15.11 2.06
CA SER A 318 17.35 16.15 2.81
C SER A 318 15.84 16.02 2.57
N PRO A 319 15.02 15.76 3.61
CA PRO A 319 13.59 15.50 3.45
C PRO A 319 12.81 16.68 2.90
N ARG A 320 13.33 17.90 3.07
CA ARG A 320 12.71 19.13 2.56
C ARG A 320 12.95 19.37 1.10
N ARG A 321 14.06 18.85 0.56
CA ARG A 321 14.42 18.99 -0.86
C ARG A 321 13.96 17.78 -1.68
N GLN A 322 14.29 16.61 -1.17
CA GLN A 322 14.04 15.34 -1.83
C GLN A 322 13.96 14.23 -0.76
N PRO A 323 12.85 13.51 -0.64
CA PRO A 323 12.68 12.51 0.42
C PRO A 323 13.44 11.21 0.16
N ALA A 324 13.85 10.98 -1.09
CA ALA A 324 14.44 9.72 -1.54
C ALA A 324 15.24 9.91 -2.82
N HIS A 325 16.12 8.95 -3.10
CA HIS A 325 16.63 8.68 -4.45
C HIS A 325 15.90 7.48 -5.06
N LEU A 326 15.59 7.57 -6.33
CA LEU A 326 14.98 6.51 -7.13
C LEU A 326 15.85 6.31 -8.37
N PHE A 327 16.87 5.47 -8.24
CA PHE A 327 17.86 5.27 -9.28
C PHE A 327 17.50 4.11 -10.22
N VAL A 328 17.62 4.33 -11.52
CA VAL A 328 17.84 3.24 -12.47
C VAL A 328 19.33 3.00 -12.59
N ILE A 329 19.76 1.76 -12.44
CA ILE A 329 21.17 1.37 -12.56
C ILE A 329 21.48 1.01 -14.00
N ASP A 330 22.40 1.75 -14.62
CA ASP A 330 22.95 1.43 -15.93
C ASP A 330 24.29 0.72 -15.78
N CYS A 331 24.27 -0.59 -16.03
CA CYS A 331 25.45 -1.43 -15.97
C CYS A 331 26.35 -1.31 -17.20
N LYS A 332 25.87 -0.67 -18.30
CA LYS A 332 26.55 -0.57 -19.61
C LYS A 332 27.17 0.80 -19.86
N GLY A 333 26.81 1.82 -19.09
CA GLY A 333 27.04 3.23 -19.39
C GLY A 333 28.30 3.88 -18.84
N ALA A 334 29.23 3.14 -18.22
CA ALA A 334 30.49 3.70 -17.68
C ALA A 334 31.73 3.25 -18.48
N SER A 335 31.68 3.43 -19.79
CA SER A 335 32.87 3.25 -20.65
C SER A 335 33.56 4.59 -20.95
#